data_b230c47dcd9d808e156f394483f3a7cd
#
_entry.id   b230c47dcd9d808e156f394483f3a7cd
#
_cell.length_a   1.000
_cell.length_b   1.000
_cell.length_c   1.000
_cell.angle_alpha   90.00
_cell.angle_beta   90.00
_cell.angle_gamma   90.00
#
_symmetry.space_group_name_H-M   'P 1'
#
loop_
_entity.id
_entity.type
_entity.pdbx_description
1 polymer ?
#
loop_
_entity_poly.entity_id
_entity_poly.type
_entity_poly.pdbx_seq_one_letter_code
_entity_poly.pdbx_strand_id
1 'polypeptide(L)' 'MHIYNGMPAPRLSGVAWRKSRRSNPSGNCVELAKLPDGAGFAVRNSRDPEGPVLVYTRAEIEAFIAGAADGDFNDLLS' A
#
# COMPACT_ATOMS: atom_id res chain seq x y z
N MET A 1 7.07 -11.19 14.24
CA MET A 1 6.13 -10.04 14.22
C MET A 1 4.75 -10.52 13.80
N HIS A 2 3.74 -10.21 14.57
CA HIS A 2 2.37 -10.54 14.20
C HIS A 2 1.82 -9.44 13.29
N ILE A 3 1.44 -9.81 12.07
CA ILE A 3 0.93 -8.87 11.07
C ILE A 3 -0.55 -9.13 10.86
N TYR A 4 -1.36 -8.08 10.97
CA TYR A 4 -2.81 -8.20 10.79
C TYR A 4 -3.35 -6.94 10.10
N ASN A 5 -4.45 -7.12 9.40
CA ASN A 5 -5.11 -6.02 8.71
C ASN A 5 -5.62 -4.99 9.73
N GLY A 6 -5.28 -3.72 9.50
CA GLY A 6 -5.69 -2.64 10.39
C GLY A 6 -4.67 -2.29 11.47
N MET A 7 -3.56 -3.01 11.54
CA MET A 7 -2.55 -2.71 12.56
C MET A 7 -1.92 -1.33 12.32
N PRO A 8 -1.44 -0.67 13.39
CA PRO A 8 -0.76 0.62 13.22
C PRO A 8 0.50 0.48 12.36
N ALA A 9 0.66 1.36 11.37
CA ALA A 9 1.81 1.31 10.46
C ALA A 9 3.17 1.32 11.16
N PRO A 10 3.39 2.10 12.25
CA PRO A 10 4.68 2.09 12.92
C PRO A 10 5.10 0.75 13.50
N ARG A 11 4.17 -0.17 13.70
CA ARG A 11 4.50 -1.52 14.17
C ARG A 11 5.12 -2.39 13.09
N LEU A 12 5.02 -1.99 11.83
CA LEU A 12 5.69 -2.69 10.73
C LEU A 12 7.11 -2.18 10.60
N SER A 13 8.00 -2.73 11.42
CA SER A 13 9.41 -2.35 11.39
C SER A 13 10.12 -3.05 10.23
N GLY A 14 11.11 -2.38 9.65
CA GLY A 14 11.96 -2.98 8.62
C GLY A 14 11.33 -3.09 7.25
N VAL A 15 10.15 -2.52 7.02
CA VAL A 15 9.54 -2.52 5.69
C VAL A 15 9.93 -1.25 4.94
N ALA A 16 10.07 -1.37 3.62
CA ALA A 16 10.40 -0.24 2.76
C ALA A 16 9.12 0.25 2.09
N TRP A 17 8.62 1.39 2.50
CA TRP A 17 7.45 1.99 1.91
C TRP A 17 7.79 2.65 0.59
N ARG A 18 6.99 2.40 -0.44
CA ARG A 18 7.20 2.93 -1.78
C ARG A 18 6.00 3.74 -2.24
N LYS A 19 6.28 4.93 -2.76
CA LYS A 19 5.30 5.80 -3.41
C LYS A 19 5.43 5.69 -4.92
N SER A 20 4.35 6.01 -5.64
CA SER A 20 4.44 6.19 -7.08
C SER A 20 5.33 7.41 -7.38
N ARG A 21 6.08 7.34 -8.49
CA ARG A 21 6.85 8.51 -8.97
C ARG A 21 5.93 9.65 -9.42
N ARG A 22 4.64 9.38 -9.56
CA ARG A 22 3.66 10.41 -9.91
C ARG A 22 3.08 11.12 -8.69
N SER A 23 3.46 10.70 -7.48
CA SER A 23 3.06 11.38 -6.26
C SER A 23 3.74 12.76 -6.21
N ASN A 24 3.00 13.76 -5.74
CA ASN A 24 3.57 15.10 -5.63
C ASN A 24 4.54 15.18 -4.43
N PRO A 25 5.45 16.20 -4.43
CA PRO A 25 6.41 16.35 -3.32
C PRO A 25 5.77 16.63 -1.96
N SER A 26 4.52 17.09 -1.91
CA SER A 26 3.84 17.36 -0.65
C SER A 26 3.34 16.11 0.05
N GLY A 27 3.53 14.93 -0.55
CA GLY A 27 3.29 13.67 0.14
C GLY A 27 1.86 13.15 0.13
N ASN A 28 1.00 13.66 -0.73
CA ASN A 28 -0.36 13.14 -0.87
C ASN A 28 -0.35 11.90 -1.73
N CYS A 29 -0.09 10.74 -1.12
CA CYS A 29 0.09 9.51 -1.90
C CYS A 29 -0.32 8.29 -1.12
N VAL A 30 -0.55 7.23 -1.88
CA VAL A 30 -0.70 5.88 -1.38
C VAL A 30 0.68 5.24 -1.35
N GLU A 31 1.03 4.58 -0.27
CA GLU A 31 2.30 3.89 -0.14
C GLU A 31 2.09 2.41 0.01
N LEU A 32 2.94 1.63 -0.67
CA LEU A 32 2.90 0.16 -0.61
C LEU A 32 4.23 -0.36 -0.08
N ALA A 33 4.17 -1.46 0.65
CA ALA A 33 5.37 -2.15 1.14
C ALA A 33 5.19 -3.65 1.02
N LYS A 34 6.28 -4.33 0.66
CA LYS A 34 6.32 -5.79 0.68
C LYS A 34 6.58 -6.23 2.11
N LEU A 35 5.77 -7.15 2.60
CA LEU A 35 5.93 -7.67 3.96
C LEU A 35 6.93 -8.82 3.99
N PRO A 36 7.60 -9.06 5.13
CA PRO A 36 8.58 -10.13 5.24
C PRO A 36 7.93 -11.51 5.21
N ASP A 37 8.73 -12.52 4.86
CA ASP A 37 8.36 -13.94 4.97
C ASP A 37 7.10 -14.33 4.20
N GLY A 38 6.84 -13.64 3.09
CA GLY A 38 5.67 -13.97 2.27
C GLY A 38 4.34 -13.56 2.88
N ALA A 39 4.35 -12.68 3.89
CA ALA A 39 3.12 -12.25 4.56
C ALA A 39 2.22 -11.37 3.69
N GLY A 40 2.66 -11.02 2.49
CA GLY A 40 1.87 -10.23 1.56
C GLY A 40 2.36 -8.81 1.41
N PHE A 41 1.43 -7.88 1.30
CA PHE A 41 1.73 -6.48 1.02
C PHE A 41 0.88 -5.58 1.91
N ALA A 42 1.45 -4.44 2.30
CA ALA A 42 0.75 -3.46 3.11
C ALA A 42 0.55 -2.18 2.30
N VAL A 43 -0.58 -1.54 2.54
CA VAL A 43 -0.93 -0.24 1.93
C VAL A 43 -1.21 0.73 3.05
N ARG A 44 -0.67 1.94 2.97
CA ARG A 44 -0.96 2.98 3.95
C ARG A 44 -1.20 4.33 3.27
N ASN A 45 -1.86 5.21 4.01
CA ASN A 45 -2.07 6.60 3.61
C ASN A 45 -0.87 7.42 4.08
N SER A 46 -0.16 8.08 3.17
CA SER A 46 1.02 8.88 3.53
C SER A 46 0.69 10.06 4.44
N ARG A 47 -0.56 10.53 4.43
CA ARG A 47 -1.00 11.63 5.29
C ARG A 47 -1.34 11.17 6.71
N ASP A 48 -1.35 9.86 6.93
CA ASP A 48 -1.63 9.27 8.23
C ASP A 48 -0.61 8.15 8.49
N PRO A 49 0.67 8.51 8.62
CA PRO A 49 1.74 7.50 8.70
C PRO A 49 1.70 6.66 9.96
N GLU A 50 0.97 7.08 10.98
CA GLU A 50 0.77 6.32 12.21
C GLU A 50 -0.55 5.56 12.22
N GLY A 51 -1.34 5.73 11.18
CA GLY A 51 -2.66 5.11 11.06
C GLY A 51 -2.60 3.63 10.68
N PRO A 52 -3.77 3.06 10.41
CA PRO A 52 -3.87 1.64 10.10
C PRO A 52 -3.31 1.32 8.72
N VAL A 53 -2.81 0.09 8.56
CA VAL A 53 -2.43 -0.43 7.26
C VAL A 53 -3.48 -1.43 6.80
N LEU A 54 -3.63 -1.54 5.47
CA LEU A 54 -4.42 -2.59 4.85
C LEU A 54 -3.44 -3.66 4.38
N VAL A 55 -3.74 -4.91 4.70
CA VAL A 55 -2.86 -6.03 4.35
C VAL A 55 -3.53 -6.87 3.28
N TYR A 56 -2.81 -7.10 2.19
CA TYR A 56 -3.31 -7.84 1.04
C TYR A 56 -2.39 -8.99 0.67
N THR A 57 -2.97 -10.03 0.08
CA THR A 57 -2.20 -11.14 -0.46
C THR A 57 -1.48 -10.70 -1.74
N ARG A 58 -0.49 -11.49 -2.16
CA ARG A 58 0.19 -11.24 -3.43
C ARG A 58 -0.78 -11.24 -4.60
N ALA A 59 -1.69 -12.22 -4.65
CA ALA A 59 -2.67 -12.31 -5.74
C ALA A 59 -3.55 -11.06 -5.82
N GLU A 60 -3.97 -10.54 -4.67
CA GLU A 60 -4.78 -9.33 -4.63
C GLU A 60 -4.02 -8.12 -5.15
N ILE A 61 -2.77 -7.95 -4.74
CA ILE A 61 -1.96 -6.81 -5.20
C ILE A 61 -1.59 -6.96 -6.67
N GLU A 62 -1.29 -8.17 -7.15
CA GLU A 62 -1.04 -8.39 -8.57
C GLU A 62 -2.25 -7.98 -9.41
N ALA A 63 -3.44 -8.39 -9.01
CA ALA A 63 -4.66 -8.02 -9.72
C ALA A 63 -4.89 -6.51 -9.71
N PHE A 64 -4.66 -5.88 -8.56
CA PHE A 64 -4.80 -4.43 -8.44
C PHE A 64 -3.84 -3.68 -9.35
N ILE A 65 -2.56 -4.05 -9.34
CA ILE A 65 -1.55 -3.39 -10.17
C ILE A 65 -1.87 -3.57 -11.65
N ALA A 66 -2.22 -4.78 -12.08
CA ALA A 66 -2.57 -5.04 -13.46
C ALA A 66 -3.82 -4.26 -13.88
N GLY A 67 -4.85 -4.27 -13.04
CA GLY A 67 -6.08 -3.53 -13.31
C GLY A 67 -5.86 -2.03 -13.40
N ALA A 68 -5.06 -1.48 -12.49
CA ALA A 68 -4.73 -0.06 -12.52
C ALA A 68 -3.97 0.31 -13.80
N ALA A 69 -3.02 -0.54 -14.22
CA ALA A 69 -2.26 -0.32 -15.45
C ALA A 69 -3.18 -0.36 -16.69
N ASP A 70 -4.20 -1.19 -16.64
CA ASP A 70 -5.17 -1.33 -17.74
C ASP A 70 -6.25 -0.24 -17.74
N GLY A 71 -6.26 0.63 -16.74
CA GLY A 71 -7.24 1.70 -16.66
C GLY A 71 -8.56 1.33 -16.02
N ASP A 72 -8.64 0.17 -15.34
CA ASP A 72 -9.89 -0.36 -14.79
C ASP A 72 -10.57 0.60 -13.80
N PHE A 73 -9.81 1.47 -13.16
CA PHE A 73 -10.33 2.37 -12.13
C PHE A 73 -10.37 3.83 -12.56
N ASN A 74 -10.01 4.12 -13.82
CA ASN A 74 -9.88 5.50 -14.28
C ASN A 74 -11.19 6.27 -14.22
N ASP A 75 -12.32 5.61 -14.43
CA ASP A 75 -13.63 6.23 -14.40
C ASP A 75 -14.01 6.77 -13.01
N LEU A 76 -13.36 6.26 -11.96
CA LEU A 76 -13.60 6.77 -10.61
C LEU A 76 -13.11 8.22 -10.45
N LEU A 77 -12.23 8.67 -11.34
CA LEU A 77 -11.68 10.02 -11.30
C LEU A 77 -12.46 11.02 -12.15
N SER A 78 -13.51 10.57 -12.81
CA SER A 78 -14.32 11.42 -13.67
C SER A 78 -15.29 12.29 -12.88
#